data_1282b14afd7ed902ebdb4de56616f5bb
#
_entry.id   1282b14afd7ed902ebdb4de56616f5bb
#
_cell.length_a   1.000
_cell.length_b   1.000
_cell.length_c   1.000
_cell.angle_alpha   90.00
_cell.angle_beta   90.00
_cell.angle_gamma   90.00
#
_symmetry.space_group_name_H-M   'P 1'
#
loop_
_entity.id
_entity.type
_entity.pdbx_description
1 polymer ?
#
loop_
_entity_poly.entity_id
_entity_poly.type
_entity_poly.pdbx_seq_one_letter_code
_entity_poly.pdbx_strand_id
1 'polypeptide(L)'
;MKVHQWVPAAHKGDAIGDSARAVRDMLRSMGCDSDLFALTIDDDLRGEVRPFSDPEARSGDVTIFHFALPSPMTDAFAALGGARILQYHNITPAVFFAPYDAALFRLAALGRRELATLAGRVDLALGDSEFNRRELETLGFERTAVMPIAVNTGRITAAPRRPALERILADGLINILFVGRIVPNKKIEDHIRLAEVYKRYVDSYYRFIFVGRYDGVPQYYDQVRALVHEYRMLPDRFWFTGPVPDEDLAAFYRWADAYVSLSEHEGFCAPLVEAMAADVPVLAFAAGAVPETLGGAGVLFAPKDLEVAAELLGRLVYDRDVREGVLDGQRRRVHDFAPARIEAELRRTLEGFV
;
A
#
# COMPACT_ATOMS: atom_id res chain seq x y z
N MET A 1 23.20 1.51 -20.42
CA MET A 1 23.27 1.05 -19.02
C MET A 1 22.24 -0.03 -18.80
N LYS A 2 22.63 -1.11 -18.16
CA LYS A 2 21.71 -2.19 -17.74
C LYS A 2 21.27 -1.94 -16.29
N VAL A 3 19.96 -1.77 -16.08
CA VAL A 3 19.37 -1.57 -14.74
C VAL A 3 18.35 -2.66 -14.50
N HIS A 4 18.72 -3.68 -13.78
CA HIS A 4 17.82 -4.80 -13.47
C HIS A 4 17.16 -4.64 -12.12
N GLN A 5 15.99 -5.26 -11.96
CA GLN A 5 15.25 -5.24 -10.72
C GLN A 5 15.01 -6.67 -10.22
N TRP A 6 15.12 -6.85 -8.91
CA TRP A 6 14.85 -8.11 -8.23
C TRP A 6 13.69 -7.95 -7.25
N VAL A 7 12.70 -8.82 -7.36
CA VAL A 7 11.57 -8.92 -6.42
C VAL A 7 11.47 -10.36 -5.91
N PRO A 8 11.22 -10.62 -4.63
CA PRO A 8 11.04 -11.98 -4.13
C PRO A 8 9.88 -12.70 -4.79
N ALA A 9 8.79 -11.99 -5.07
CA ALA A 9 7.60 -12.55 -5.72
C ALA A 9 6.97 -11.53 -6.65
N ALA A 10 6.50 -11.98 -7.81
CA ALA A 10 5.72 -11.19 -8.76
C ALA A 10 4.28 -11.71 -8.78
N HIS A 11 3.40 -10.99 -8.10
CA HIS A 11 1.97 -11.27 -8.02
C HIS A 11 1.19 -10.14 -8.67
N LYS A 12 0.09 -10.47 -9.35
CA LYS A 12 -0.81 -9.48 -9.92
C LYS A 12 -1.60 -8.77 -8.82
N GLY A 13 -1.68 -7.44 -8.90
CA GLY A 13 -2.39 -6.62 -7.91
C GLY A 13 -1.64 -6.44 -6.58
N ASP A 14 -0.35 -6.85 -6.52
CA ASP A 14 0.54 -6.49 -5.41
C ASP A 14 1.21 -5.15 -5.71
N ALA A 15 1.08 -4.19 -4.78
CA ALA A 15 1.57 -2.83 -4.98
C ALA A 15 3.08 -2.76 -5.28
N ILE A 16 3.88 -3.65 -4.70
CA ILE A 16 5.34 -3.72 -4.92
C ILE A 16 5.64 -4.23 -6.33
N GLY A 17 5.01 -5.34 -6.72
CA GLY A 17 5.17 -5.93 -8.04
C GLY A 17 4.68 -4.99 -9.15
N ASP A 18 3.55 -4.31 -8.94
CA ASP A 18 3.01 -3.33 -9.88
C ASP A 18 3.95 -2.12 -10.02
N SER A 19 4.48 -1.62 -8.90
CA SER A 19 5.47 -0.54 -8.90
C SER A 19 6.77 -0.93 -9.59
N ALA A 20 7.31 -2.13 -9.33
CA ALA A 20 8.53 -2.62 -9.98
C ALA A 20 8.37 -2.73 -11.50
N ARG A 21 7.20 -3.16 -11.99
CA ARG A 21 6.89 -3.18 -13.43
C ARG A 21 6.82 -1.76 -14.02
N ALA A 22 6.17 -0.83 -13.32
CA ALA A 22 6.12 0.57 -13.74
C ALA A 22 7.53 1.20 -13.79
N VAL A 23 8.38 0.94 -12.78
CA VAL A 23 9.78 1.39 -12.76
C VAL A 23 10.57 0.76 -13.91
N ARG A 24 10.40 -0.52 -14.23
CA ARG A 24 11.01 -1.16 -15.43
C ARG A 24 10.65 -0.42 -16.71
N ASP A 25 9.38 -0.08 -16.87
CA ASP A 25 8.89 0.58 -18.08
C ASP A 25 9.42 2.01 -18.17
N MET A 26 9.53 2.73 -17.04
CA MET A 26 10.21 4.03 -16.96
C MET A 26 11.70 3.92 -17.32
N LEU A 27 12.41 2.91 -16.79
CA LEU A 27 13.82 2.68 -17.11
C LEU A 27 14.02 2.44 -18.62
N ARG A 28 13.15 1.65 -19.24
CA ARG A 28 13.17 1.41 -20.68
C ARG A 28 12.88 2.67 -21.49
N SER A 29 11.93 3.50 -21.05
CA SER A 29 11.65 4.81 -21.69
C SER A 29 12.83 5.78 -21.60
N MET A 30 13.66 5.65 -20.56
CA MET A 30 14.90 6.39 -20.38
C MET A 30 16.09 5.85 -21.19
N GLY A 31 15.89 4.76 -21.98
CA GLY A 31 16.92 4.12 -22.80
C GLY A 31 17.79 3.11 -22.05
N CYS A 32 17.42 2.70 -20.85
CA CYS A 32 18.08 1.61 -20.13
C CYS A 32 17.61 0.24 -20.65
N ASP A 33 18.52 -0.72 -20.66
CA ASP A 33 18.18 -2.13 -20.76
C ASP A 33 17.73 -2.60 -19.37
N SER A 34 16.46 -2.98 -19.21
CA SER A 34 15.87 -3.27 -17.89
C SER A 34 14.92 -4.45 -17.94
N ASP A 35 15.20 -5.42 -17.08
CA ASP A 35 14.35 -6.58 -16.82
C ASP A 35 14.04 -6.71 -15.32
N LEU A 36 12.91 -7.39 -15.04
CA LEU A 36 12.47 -7.72 -13.69
C LEU A 36 12.62 -9.22 -13.46
N PHE A 37 13.28 -9.62 -12.37
CA PHE A 37 13.54 -11.01 -12.01
C PHE A 37 12.90 -11.37 -10.66
N ALA A 38 12.26 -12.55 -10.59
CA ALA A 38 11.58 -13.00 -9.38
C ALA A 38 11.83 -14.48 -9.06
N LEU A 39 11.72 -14.84 -7.75
CA LEU A 39 11.77 -16.25 -7.33
C LEU A 39 10.47 -16.97 -7.65
N THR A 40 9.35 -16.30 -7.40
CA THR A 40 8.01 -16.82 -7.73
C THR A 40 7.30 -15.83 -8.65
N ILE A 41 6.62 -16.37 -9.66
CA ILE A 41 5.97 -15.58 -10.71
C ILE A 41 4.60 -16.18 -10.97
N ASP A 42 3.55 -15.37 -10.87
CA ASP A 42 2.20 -15.77 -11.27
C ASP A 42 2.18 -16.10 -12.78
N ASP A 43 1.35 -17.05 -13.17
CA ASP A 43 1.33 -17.57 -14.55
C ASP A 43 1.05 -16.50 -15.60
N ASP A 44 0.22 -15.53 -15.29
CA ASP A 44 -0.12 -14.40 -16.17
C ASP A 44 0.99 -13.33 -16.27
N LEU A 45 2.03 -13.40 -15.43
CA LEU A 45 3.19 -12.51 -15.47
C LEU A 45 4.45 -13.13 -16.12
N ARG A 46 4.41 -14.40 -16.52
CA ARG A 46 5.58 -15.11 -17.10
C ARG A 46 6.11 -14.51 -18.40
N GLY A 47 5.33 -13.70 -19.09
CA GLY A 47 5.78 -12.95 -20.27
C GLY A 47 6.46 -11.61 -19.96
N GLU A 48 6.29 -11.11 -18.73
CA GLU A 48 6.75 -9.80 -18.29
C GLU A 48 7.88 -9.85 -17.27
N VAL A 49 7.94 -10.92 -16.48
CA VAL A 49 8.91 -11.13 -15.41
C VAL A 49 9.70 -12.41 -15.69
N ARG A 50 11.02 -12.34 -15.53
CA ARG A 50 11.94 -13.47 -15.77
C ARG A 50 12.25 -14.21 -14.47
N PRO A 51 12.54 -15.51 -14.52
CA PRO A 51 12.92 -16.25 -13.32
C PRO A 51 14.29 -15.79 -12.78
N PHE A 52 14.43 -15.73 -11.48
CA PHE A 52 15.69 -15.35 -10.81
C PHE A 52 16.86 -16.28 -11.13
N SER A 53 16.58 -17.52 -11.57
CA SER A 53 17.59 -18.48 -12.03
C SER A 53 18.21 -18.11 -13.38
N ASP A 54 17.64 -17.15 -14.11
CA ASP A 54 18.20 -16.66 -15.36
C ASP A 54 19.56 -15.99 -15.10
N PRO A 55 20.64 -16.35 -15.82
CA PRO A 55 21.96 -15.74 -15.66
C PRO A 55 21.96 -14.21 -15.85
N GLU A 56 21.05 -13.69 -16.69
CA GLU A 56 20.92 -12.26 -16.95
C GLU A 56 20.55 -11.47 -15.68
N ALA A 57 19.91 -12.09 -14.70
CA ALA A 57 19.59 -11.45 -13.42
C ALA A 57 20.82 -10.80 -12.75
N ARG A 58 22.03 -11.29 -13.05
CA ARG A 58 23.29 -10.85 -12.44
C ARG A 58 24.17 -9.98 -13.36
N SER A 59 23.67 -9.63 -14.56
CA SER A 59 24.43 -8.89 -15.57
C SER A 59 24.24 -7.38 -15.49
N GLY A 60 23.42 -6.87 -14.58
CA GLY A 60 23.13 -5.44 -14.46
C GLY A 60 24.34 -4.60 -14.03
N ASP A 61 24.54 -3.46 -14.68
CA ASP A 61 25.44 -2.40 -14.18
C ASP A 61 24.95 -1.87 -12.84
N VAL A 62 23.60 -1.77 -12.71
CA VAL A 62 22.87 -1.42 -11.49
C VAL A 62 21.80 -2.48 -11.24
N THR A 63 21.65 -2.92 -9.99
CA THR A 63 20.55 -3.79 -9.59
C THR A 63 19.74 -3.14 -8.46
N ILE A 64 18.43 -3.01 -8.66
CA ILE A 64 17.48 -2.54 -7.65
C ILE A 64 16.83 -3.76 -7.01
N PHE A 65 17.03 -3.96 -5.72
CA PHE A 65 16.42 -5.07 -4.96
C PHE A 65 15.25 -4.55 -4.12
N HIS A 66 14.06 -5.03 -4.43
CA HIS A 66 12.82 -4.71 -3.71
C HIS A 66 12.70 -5.58 -2.46
N PHE A 67 12.91 -4.98 -1.29
CA PHE A 67 12.95 -5.67 -0.01
C PHE A 67 11.71 -5.38 0.83
N ALA A 68 10.92 -6.40 1.10
CA ALA A 68 9.73 -6.34 1.97
C ALA A 68 9.67 -7.49 2.99
N LEU A 69 10.38 -8.59 2.71
CA LEU A 69 10.45 -9.81 3.54
C LEU A 69 11.83 -10.45 3.37
N PRO A 70 12.27 -11.31 4.30
CA PRO A 70 13.51 -12.07 4.16
C PRO A 70 13.47 -12.94 2.91
N SER A 71 14.59 -13.04 2.20
CA SER A 71 14.64 -13.71 0.91
C SER A 71 16.01 -14.33 0.64
N PRO A 72 16.08 -15.53 0.02
CA PRO A 72 17.34 -16.09 -0.48
C PRO A 72 18.08 -15.18 -1.48
N MET A 73 17.42 -14.14 -2.00
CA MET A 73 18.03 -13.15 -2.88
C MET A 73 19.00 -12.23 -2.14
N THR A 74 18.85 -12.03 -0.83
CA THR A 74 19.60 -11.06 -0.03
C THR A 74 21.10 -11.28 -0.09
N ASP A 75 21.55 -12.52 0.12
CA ASP A 75 22.99 -12.86 0.06
C ASP A 75 23.52 -12.73 -1.38
N ALA A 76 22.73 -13.15 -2.37
CA ALA A 76 23.10 -13.01 -3.77
C ALA A 76 23.22 -11.53 -4.19
N PHE A 77 22.31 -10.68 -3.71
CA PHE A 77 22.34 -9.24 -3.94
C PHE A 77 23.58 -8.59 -3.31
N ALA A 78 23.88 -8.94 -2.06
CA ALA A 78 25.07 -8.42 -1.36
C ALA A 78 26.39 -8.82 -2.02
N ALA A 79 26.41 -9.90 -2.83
CA ALA A 79 27.58 -10.42 -3.54
C ALA A 79 27.72 -9.89 -4.99
N LEU A 80 26.78 -9.05 -5.48
CA LEU A 80 26.87 -8.50 -6.83
C LEU A 80 28.09 -7.59 -7.00
N GLY A 81 28.69 -7.62 -8.19
CA GLY A 81 29.81 -6.76 -8.56
C GLY A 81 29.41 -5.37 -9.06
N GLY A 82 28.17 -5.20 -9.54
CA GLY A 82 27.60 -3.92 -9.99
C GLY A 82 27.08 -3.05 -8.83
N ALA A 83 26.57 -1.89 -9.15
CA ALA A 83 25.95 -1.00 -8.17
C ALA A 83 24.66 -1.62 -7.61
N ARG A 84 24.49 -1.51 -6.29
CA ARG A 84 23.41 -2.13 -5.53
C ARG A 84 22.51 -1.07 -4.90
N ILE A 85 21.29 -0.98 -5.39
CA ILE A 85 20.26 -0.08 -4.87
C ILE A 85 19.23 -0.95 -4.14
N LEU A 86 19.01 -0.68 -2.86
CA LEU A 86 17.94 -1.32 -2.08
C LEU A 86 16.70 -0.45 -2.15
N GLN A 87 15.54 -1.00 -2.53
CA GLN A 87 14.23 -0.37 -2.37
C GLN A 87 13.49 -1.06 -1.21
N TYR A 88 13.35 -0.35 -0.10
CA TYR A 88 12.71 -0.87 1.10
C TYR A 88 11.23 -0.52 1.16
N HIS A 89 10.38 -1.56 1.12
CA HIS A 89 8.92 -1.45 1.09
C HIS A 89 8.25 -1.58 2.46
N ASN A 90 9.01 -1.41 3.52
CA ASN A 90 8.61 -1.61 4.91
C ASN A 90 8.34 -3.08 5.32
N ILE A 91 8.64 -3.38 6.56
CA ILE A 91 8.27 -4.64 7.21
C ILE A 91 7.36 -4.30 8.39
N THR A 92 6.14 -4.81 8.39
CA THR A 92 5.23 -4.67 9.52
C THR A 92 5.91 -5.19 10.80
N PRO A 93 5.92 -4.43 11.92
CA PRO A 93 6.52 -4.88 13.16
C PRO A 93 5.96 -6.22 13.62
N ALA A 94 6.84 -7.14 14.00
CA ALA A 94 6.48 -8.50 14.36
C ALA A 94 5.41 -8.59 15.47
N VAL A 95 5.40 -7.61 16.38
CA VAL A 95 4.45 -7.53 17.51
C VAL A 95 2.98 -7.59 17.05
N PHE A 96 2.63 -7.07 15.88
CA PHE A 96 1.27 -7.15 15.35
C PHE A 96 0.82 -8.59 15.08
N PHE A 97 1.75 -9.48 14.74
CA PHE A 97 1.45 -10.88 14.45
C PHE A 97 1.53 -11.79 15.69
N ALA A 98 2.16 -11.32 16.77
CA ALA A 98 2.40 -12.12 17.97
C ALA A 98 1.16 -12.83 18.54
N PRO A 99 -0.03 -12.18 18.62
CA PRO A 99 -1.25 -12.83 19.12
C PRO A 99 -1.87 -13.86 18.17
N TYR A 100 -1.50 -13.84 16.87
CA TYR A 100 -2.26 -14.53 15.82
C TYR A 100 -1.45 -15.58 15.08
N ASP A 101 -0.17 -15.32 14.80
CA ASP A 101 0.64 -16.18 13.92
C ASP A 101 2.12 -16.11 14.30
N ALA A 102 2.59 -17.18 14.95
CA ALA A 102 4.00 -17.28 15.37
C ALA A 102 4.98 -17.40 14.20
N ALA A 103 4.55 -17.89 13.03
CA ALA A 103 5.38 -17.98 11.84
C ALA A 103 5.59 -16.60 11.22
N LEU A 104 4.52 -15.81 11.05
CA LEU A 104 4.60 -14.44 10.57
C LEU A 104 5.34 -13.52 11.55
N PHE A 105 5.17 -13.72 12.87
CA PHE A 105 5.97 -13.04 13.89
C PHE A 105 7.47 -13.25 13.64
N ARG A 106 7.88 -14.52 13.50
CA ARG A 106 9.30 -14.88 13.26
C ARG A 106 9.80 -14.34 11.91
N LEU A 107 8.96 -14.44 10.87
CA LEU A 107 9.29 -13.95 9.52
C LEU A 107 9.54 -12.44 9.52
N ALA A 108 8.66 -11.66 10.13
CA ALA A 108 8.82 -10.20 10.24
C ALA A 108 10.06 -9.83 11.07
N ALA A 109 10.29 -10.51 12.20
CA ALA A 109 11.48 -10.30 13.03
C ALA A 109 12.78 -10.69 12.31
N LEU A 110 12.75 -11.77 11.52
CA LEU A 110 13.89 -12.21 10.69
C LEU A 110 14.17 -11.19 9.60
N GLY A 111 13.12 -10.70 8.89
CA GLY A 111 13.28 -9.74 7.81
C GLY A 111 13.96 -8.45 8.27
N ARG A 112 13.61 -7.91 9.43
CA ARG A 112 14.29 -6.73 9.99
C ARG A 112 15.75 -6.98 10.32
N ARG A 113 16.09 -8.17 10.82
CA ARG A 113 17.49 -8.55 11.07
C ARG A 113 18.26 -8.74 9.77
N GLU A 114 17.65 -9.37 8.78
CA GLU A 114 18.25 -9.57 7.46
C GLU A 114 18.47 -8.22 6.74
N LEU A 115 17.49 -7.31 6.79
CA LEU A 115 17.64 -5.95 6.27
C LEU A 115 18.88 -5.25 6.85
N ALA A 116 19.08 -5.34 8.16
CA ALA A 116 20.23 -4.72 8.83
C ALA A 116 21.58 -5.29 8.34
N THR A 117 21.63 -6.55 7.84
CA THR A 117 22.88 -7.10 7.28
C THR A 117 23.30 -6.48 5.96
N LEU A 118 22.40 -5.77 5.28
CA LEU A 118 22.68 -5.03 4.05
C LEU A 118 23.28 -3.64 4.30
N ALA A 119 23.21 -3.12 5.52
CA ALA A 119 23.89 -1.87 5.87
C ALA A 119 25.39 -1.99 5.58
N GLY A 120 25.96 -0.98 4.90
CA GLY A 120 27.36 -1.00 4.42
C GLY A 120 27.63 -1.93 3.23
N ARG A 121 26.61 -2.63 2.70
CA ARG A 121 26.74 -3.52 1.53
C ARG A 121 25.96 -3.04 0.30
N VAL A 122 25.28 -1.93 0.41
CA VAL A 122 24.54 -1.30 -0.69
C VAL A 122 25.08 0.09 -0.97
N ASP A 123 25.01 0.52 -2.22
CA ASP A 123 25.51 1.81 -2.64
C ASP A 123 24.49 2.92 -2.38
N LEU A 124 23.18 2.57 -2.31
CA LEU A 124 22.08 3.45 -1.97
C LEU A 124 20.91 2.64 -1.41
N ALA A 125 20.25 3.12 -0.37
CA ALA A 125 19.03 2.54 0.16
C ALA A 125 17.87 3.54 0.04
N LEU A 126 16.80 3.12 -0.64
CA LEU A 126 15.60 3.90 -0.90
C LEU A 126 14.48 3.44 0.02
N GLY A 127 13.81 4.38 0.68
CA GLY A 127 12.55 4.13 1.36
C GLY A 127 11.37 4.61 0.54
N ASP A 128 10.22 3.95 0.60
CA ASP A 128 9.00 4.41 -0.07
C ASP A 128 8.47 5.73 0.50
N SER A 129 8.97 6.11 1.66
CA SER A 129 8.59 7.31 2.41
C SER A 129 9.73 7.77 3.30
N GLU A 130 9.64 8.97 3.81
CA GLU A 130 10.56 9.49 4.82
C GLU A 130 10.52 8.65 6.11
N PHE A 131 9.35 8.08 6.44
CA PHE A 131 9.20 7.13 7.55
C PHE A 131 10.10 5.89 7.34
N ASN A 132 10.08 5.29 6.15
CA ASN A 132 10.93 4.15 5.80
C ASN A 132 12.41 4.55 5.71
N ARG A 133 12.70 5.71 5.14
CA ARG A 133 14.08 6.22 5.04
C ARG A 133 14.74 6.37 6.42
N ARG A 134 14.01 6.93 7.40
CA ARG A 134 14.51 7.06 8.79
C ARG A 134 14.74 5.71 9.45
N GLU A 135 13.90 4.70 9.14
CA GLU A 135 14.15 3.34 9.63
C GLU A 135 15.46 2.79 9.06
N LEU A 136 15.73 2.99 7.76
CA LEU A 136 17.01 2.60 7.14
C LEU A 136 18.22 3.28 7.81
N GLU A 137 18.14 4.58 8.09
CA GLU A 137 19.19 5.31 8.82
C GLU A 137 19.42 4.72 10.22
N THR A 138 18.34 4.39 10.93
CA THR A 138 18.42 3.76 12.26
C THR A 138 19.10 2.37 12.20
N LEU A 139 18.97 1.68 11.07
CA LEU A 139 19.62 0.39 10.82
C LEU A 139 21.08 0.53 10.33
N GLY A 140 21.60 1.75 10.17
CA GLY A 140 22.99 2.01 9.81
C GLY A 140 23.26 2.16 8.31
N PHE A 141 22.25 2.39 7.48
CA PHE A 141 22.46 2.74 6.08
C PHE A 141 22.94 4.19 5.95
N GLU A 142 24.10 4.39 5.34
CA GLU A 142 24.76 5.72 5.25
C GLU A 142 24.18 6.59 4.14
N ARG A 143 23.87 6.00 2.98
CA ARG A 143 23.31 6.70 1.83
C ARG A 143 21.85 6.29 1.67
N THR A 144 20.95 7.19 2.02
CA THR A 144 19.50 6.95 1.95
C THR A 144 18.79 8.04 1.16
N ALA A 145 17.71 7.70 0.48
CA ALA A 145 16.82 8.65 -0.18
C ALA A 145 15.36 8.14 -0.12
N VAL A 146 14.42 8.99 -0.51
CA VAL A 146 13.01 8.61 -0.66
C VAL A 146 12.74 8.37 -2.14
N MET A 147 12.15 7.23 -2.44
CA MET A 147 11.60 6.89 -3.75
C MET A 147 10.20 6.30 -3.55
N PRO A 148 9.15 7.09 -3.70
CA PRO A 148 7.78 6.60 -3.54
C PRO A 148 7.47 5.48 -4.52
N ILE A 149 6.61 4.54 -4.12
CA ILE A 149 6.12 3.53 -5.04
C ILE A 149 5.29 4.16 -6.16
N ALA A 150 5.46 3.65 -7.38
CA ALA A 150 4.69 4.09 -8.54
C ALA A 150 3.27 3.52 -8.46
N VAL A 151 2.30 4.36 -8.08
CA VAL A 151 0.89 3.96 -7.99
C VAL A 151 0.20 4.16 -9.34
N ASN A 152 -0.30 3.08 -9.92
CA ASN A 152 -1.10 3.15 -11.16
C ASN A 152 -2.53 3.60 -10.84
N THR A 153 -2.76 4.90 -10.71
CA THR A 153 -4.10 5.45 -10.49
C THR A 153 -5.02 5.27 -11.69
N GLY A 154 -4.47 5.08 -12.90
CA GLY A 154 -5.25 4.84 -14.11
C GLY A 154 -6.11 3.58 -14.05
N ARG A 155 -5.67 2.54 -13.32
CA ARG A 155 -6.46 1.32 -13.11
C ARG A 155 -7.78 1.58 -12.37
N ILE A 156 -7.85 2.69 -11.59
CA ILE A 156 -9.05 3.10 -10.87
C ILE A 156 -9.86 4.10 -11.67
N THR A 157 -9.20 5.16 -12.20
CA THR A 157 -9.90 6.30 -12.82
C THR A 157 -10.38 6.00 -14.24
N ALA A 158 -9.68 5.13 -14.99
CA ALA A 158 -10.02 4.76 -16.36
C ALA A 158 -10.71 3.39 -16.51
N ALA A 159 -10.95 2.68 -15.41
CA ALA A 159 -11.56 1.35 -15.46
C ALA A 159 -12.99 1.38 -16.01
N PRO A 160 -13.42 0.35 -16.75
CA PRO A 160 -14.78 0.21 -17.23
C PRO A 160 -15.83 0.24 -16.12
N ARG A 161 -17.04 0.67 -16.46
CA ARG A 161 -18.18 0.66 -15.53
C ARG A 161 -18.64 -0.77 -15.26
N ARG A 162 -19.13 -0.99 -14.02
CA ARG A 162 -19.71 -2.27 -13.56
C ARG A 162 -21.18 -2.10 -13.20
N PRO A 163 -22.10 -1.98 -14.19
CA PRO A 163 -23.48 -1.55 -13.94
C PRO A 163 -24.24 -2.42 -12.92
N ALA A 164 -23.95 -3.71 -12.84
CA ALA A 164 -24.59 -4.60 -11.88
C ALA A 164 -24.16 -4.29 -10.43
N LEU A 165 -22.84 -4.14 -10.19
CA LEU A 165 -22.31 -3.78 -8.89
C LEU A 165 -22.70 -2.35 -8.51
N GLU A 166 -22.60 -1.43 -9.44
CA GLU A 166 -22.95 -0.02 -9.19
C GLU A 166 -24.42 0.17 -8.81
N ARG A 167 -25.35 -0.61 -9.37
CA ARG A 167 -26.77 -0.60 -8.93
C ARG A 167 -26.97 -1.06 -7.49
N ILE A 168 -26.13 -2.01 -7.03
CA ILE A 168 -26.17 -2.46 -5.65
C ILE A 168 -25.62 -1.38 -4.71
N LEU A 169 -24.55 -0.70 -5.14
CA LEU A 169 -23.91 0.37 -4.36
C LEU A 169 -24.77 1.65 -4.31
N ALA A 170 -25.68 1.83 -5.27
CA ALA A 170 -26.60 2.98 -5.38
C ALA A 170 -27.88 2.81 -4.56
N ASP A 171 -27.90 1.97 -3.54
CA ASP A 171 -29.10 1.66 -2.73
C ASP A 171 -29.44 2.73 -1.66
N GLY A 172 -28.66 3.81 -1.60
CA GLY A 172 -28.86 4.92 -0.67
C GLY A 172 -28.14 4.76 0.66
N LEU A 173 -27.36 3.69 0.85
CA LEU A 173 -26.47 3.58 2.00
C LEU A 173 -25.21 4.41 1.79
N ILE A 174 -24.69 4.99 2.87
CA ILE A 174 -23.37 5.62 2.87
C ILE A 174 -22.31 4.53 2.77
N ASN A 175 -21.52 4.54 1.69
CA ASN A 175 -20.47 3.55 1.43
C ASN A 175 -19.14 4.04 2.00
N ILE A 176 -18.66 3.41 3.07
CA ILE A 176 -17.37 3.70 3.71
C ILE A 176 -16.38 2.63 3.25
N LEU A 177 -15.35 3.03 2.53
CA LEU A 177 -14.41 2.12 1.88
C LEU A 177 -13.11 1.99 2.67
N PHE A 178 -12.62 0.76 2.77
CA PHE A 178 -11.24 0.41 3.10
C PHE A 178 -10.70 -0.54 2.03
N VAL A 179 -9.48 -0.30 1.58
CA VAL A 179 -8.77 -1.17 0.63
C VAL A 179 -7.44 -1.61 1.24
N GLY A 180 -7.20 -2.91 1.29
CA GLY A 180 -5.99 -3.49 1.83
C GLY A 180 -6.19 -4.89 2.38
N ARG A 181 -5.09 -5.59 2.69
CA ARG A 181 -5.14 -6.90 3.33
C ARG A 181 -5.78 -6.79 4.72
N ILE A 182 -6.58 -7.76 5.10
CA ILE A 182 -7.16 -7.86 6.44
C ILE A 182 -6.12 -8.50 7.36
N VAL A 183 -5.26 -7.67 7.95
CA VAL A 183 -4.13 -8.08 8.81
C VAL A 183 -4.04 -7.15 10.04
N PRO A 184 -3.41 -7.59 11.16
CA PRO A 184 -3.54 -6.92 12.45
C PRO A 184 -3.11 -5.45 12.50
N ASN A 185 -2.09 -5.04 11.74
CA ASN A 185 -1.66 -3.63 11.69
C ASN A 185 -2.66 -2.69 11.00
N LYS A 186 -3.62 -3.24 10.24
CA LYS A 186 -4.69 -2.48 9.57
C LYS A 186 -5.87 -2.17 10.51
N LYS A 187 -5.92 -2.79 11.69
CA LYS A 187 -6.89 -2.50 12.75
C LYS A 187 -8.34 -2.52 12.28
N ILE A 188 -8.73 -3.62 11.62
CA ILE A 188 -10.11 -3.76 11.13
C ILE A 188 -11.11 -3.80 12.30
N GLU A 189 -10.70 -4.30 13.47
CA GLU A 189 -11.48 -4.22 14.70
C GLU A 189 -11.86 -2.78 15.09
N ASP A 190 -10.99 -1.81 14.81
CA ASP A 190 -11.28 -0.40 15.11
C ASP A 190 -12.28 0.19 14.10
N HIS A 191 -12.28 -0.28 12.84
CA HIS A 191 -13.33 0.10 11.88
C HIS A 191 -14.71 -0.41 12.32
N ILE A 192 -14.78 -1.62 12.91
CA ILE A 192 -16.03 -2.17 13.43
C ILE A 192 -16.50 -1.37 14.65
N ARG A 193 -15.59 -1.01 15.56
CA ARG A 193 -15.90 -0.15 16.69
C ARG A 193 -16.33 1.26 16.24
N LEU A 194 -15.63 1.84 15.26
CA LEU A 194 -16.02 3.10 14.63
C LEU A 194 -17.44 3.03 14.05
N ALA A 195 -17.77 1.93 13.37
CA ALA A 195 -19.09 1.73 12.81
C ALA A 195 -20.20 1.71 13.88
N GLU A 196 -19.93 1.13 15.07
CA GLU A 196 -20.90 1.18 16.19
C GLU A 196 -21.09 2.60 16.72
N VAL A 197 -20.01 3.37 16.86
CA VAL A 197 -20.09 4.78 17.27
C VAL A 197 -20.83 5.60 16.22
N TYR A 198 -20.47 5.43 14.93
CA TYR A 198 -21.11 6.12 13.80
C TYR A 198 -22.60 5.83 13.73
N LYS A 199 -23.00 4.56 13.84
CA LYS A 199 -24.40 4.13 13.89
C LYS A 199 -25.19 4.79 15.00
N ARG A 200 -24.57 4.96 16.16
CA ARG A 200 -25.24 5.48 17.36
C ARG A 200 -25.40 6.98 17.35
N TYR A 201 -24.43 7.71 16.83
CA TYR A 201 -24.34 9.16 17.02
C TYR A 201 -24.41 9.96 15.72
N VAL A 202 -24.22 9.32 14.54
CA VAL A 202 -24.19 10.03 13.25
C VAL A 202 -25.30 9.53 12.34
N ASP A 203 -25.20 8.29 11.85
CA ASP A 203 -26.20 7.72 10.94
C ASP A 203 -26.22 6.18 11.01
N SER A 204 -27.40 5.60 10.88
CA SER A 204 -27.61 4.15 10.83
C SER A 204 -27.69 3.59 9.40
N TYR A 205 -27.73 4.44 8.38
CA TYR A 205 -27.81 4.07 6.96
C TYR A 205 -26.44 4.07 6.31
N TYR A 206 -25.56 3.17 6.72
CA TYR A 206 -24.20 3.04 6.22
C TYR A 206 -23.83 1.59 5.87
N ARG A 207 -22.72 1.44 5.15
CA ARG A 207 -22.07 0.16 4.88
C ARG A 207 -20.56 0.36 4.85
N PHE A 208 -19.82 -0.48 5.58
CA PHE A 208 -18.38 -0.60 5.45
C PHE A 208 -18.03 -1.67 4.42
N ILE A 209 -17.16 -1.33 3.47
CA ILE A 209 -16.70 -2.20 2.40
C ILE A 209 -15.20 -2.39 2.56
N PHE A 210 -14.77 -3.64 2.81
CA PHE A 210 -13.38 -4.04 2.97
C PHE A 210 -12.96 -4.83 1.74
N VAL A 211 -12.14 -4.20 0.89
CA VAL A 211 -11.64 -4.83 -0.34
C VAL A 211 -10.21 -5.30 -0.13
N GLY A 212 -9.95 -6.58 -0.32
CA GLY A 212 -8.63 -7.18 -0.24
C GLY A 212 -8.58 -8.53 0.44
N ARG A 213 -7.42 -9.17 0.38
CA ARG A 213 -7.23 -10.53 0.91
C ARG A 213 -7.42 -10.60 2.42
N TYR A 214 -8.09 -11.63 2.90
CA TYR A 214 -8.34 -11.90 4.31
C TYR A 214 -7.79 -13.25 4.79
N ASP A 215 -7.15 -14.00 3.90
CA ASP A 215 -6.59 -15.34 4.15
C ASP A 215 -5.15 -15.31 4.71
N GLY A 216 -4.53 -14.13 4.78
CA GLY A 216 -3.13 -13.98 5.21
C GLY A 216 -2.91 -14.21 6.71
N VAL A 217 -3.91 -13.95 7.56
CA VAL A 217 -3.89 -14.19 9.02
C VAL A 217 -5.27 -14.69 9.46
N PRO A 218 -5.59 -15.97 9.24
CA PRO A 218 -6.95 -16.50 9.47
C PRO A 218 -7.49 -16.26 10.88
N GLN A 219 -6.67 -16.46 11.92
CA GLN A 219 -7.07 -16.23 13.31
C GLN A 219 -7.49 -14.78 13.58
N TYR A 220 -6.82 -13.80 12.95
CA TYR A 220 -7.22 -12.40 13.05
C TYR A 220 -8.54 -12.14 12.33
N TYR A 221 -8.72 -12.71 11.14
CA TYR A 221 -9.97 -12.57 10.41
C TYR A 221 -11.16 -13.19 11.14
N ASP A 222 -10.97 -14.36 11.78
CA ASP A 222 -11.99 -14.98 12.62
C ASP A 222 -12.38 -14.10 13.81
N GLN A 223 -11.40 -13.47 14.45
CA GLN A 223 -11.65 -12.49 15.52
C GLN A 223 -12.43 -11.26 15.01
N VAL A 224 -12.08 -10.74 13.84
CA VAL A 224 -12.81 -9.64 13.20
C VAL A 224 -14.27 -10.02 12.94
N ARG A 225 -14.54 -11.21 12.41
CA ARG A 225 -15.90 -11.71 12.18
C ARG A 225 -16.67 -11.91 13.47
N ALA A 226 -16.02 -12.44 14.50
CA ALA A 226 -16.64 -12.60 15.81
C ALA A 226 -17.06 -11.24 16.40
N LEU A 227 -16.24 -10.21 16.23
CA LEU A 227 -16.54 -8.85 16.69
C LEU A 227 -17.75 -8.24 15.96
N VAL A 228 -17.87 -8.43 14.63
CA VAL A 228 -19.07 -8.01 13.86
C VAL A 228 -20.33 -8.66 14.45
N HIS A 229 -20.25 -9.94 14.80
CA HIS A 229 -21.37 -10.65 15.40
C HIS A 229 -21.68 -10.19 16.84
N GLU A 230 -20.66 -9.95 17.65
CA GLU A 230 -20.79 -9.45 19.03
C GLU A 230 -21.52 -8.11 19.08
N TYR A 231 -21.17 -7.17 18.20
CA TYR A 231 -21.85 -5.87 18.08
C TYR A 231 -23.23 -5.97 17.41
N ARG A 232 -23.71 -7.19 17.10
CA ARG A 232 -25.01 -7.43 16.42
C ARG A 232 -25.19 -6.55 15.18
N MET A 233 -24.11 -6.39 14.41
CA MET A 233 -24.15 -5.64 13.16
C MET A 233 -24.91 -6.45 12.11
N LEU A 234 -25.69 -5.76 11.29
CA LEU A 234 -26.38 -6.40 10.18
C LEU A 234 -25.35 -6.92 9.16
N PRO A 235 -25.48 -8.16 8.66
CA PRO A 235 -24.51 -8.75 7.74
C PRO A 235 -24.28 -7.95 6.45
N ASP A 236 -25.29 -7.23 6.01
CA ASP A 236 -25.25 -6.37 4.82
C ASP A 236 -24.52 -5.03 5.05
N ARG A 237 -24.11 -4.72 6.30
CA ARG A 237 -23.37 -3.51 6.66
C ARG A 237 -21.85 -3.68 6.64
N PHE A 238 -21.36 -4.92 6.54
CA PHE A 238 -19.93 -5.22 6.50
C PHE A 238 -19.60 -6.16 5.36
N TRP A 239 -19.10 -5.63 4.27
CA TRP A 239 -18.70 -6.42 3.11
C TRP A 239 -17.21 -6.71 3.14
N PHE A 240 -16.84 -7.96 3.32
CA PHE A 240 -15.50 -8.48 3.11
C PHE A 240 -15.46 -9.13 1.72
N THR A 241 -15.05 -8.36 0.71
CA THR A 241 -15.16 -8.80 -0.69
C THR A 241 -14.11 -9.84 -1.08
N GLY A 242 -13.00 -9.91 -0.33
CA GLY A 242 -11.79 -10.55 -0.82
C GLY A 242 -11.10 -9.72 -1.91
N PRO A 243 -10.12 -10.31 -2.61
CA PRO A 243 -9.53 -9.67 -3.78
C PRO A 243 -10.55 -9.58 -4.92
N VAL A 244 -10.56 -8.46 -5.62
CA VAL A 244 -11.49 -8.19 -6.72
C VAL A 244 -10.73 -7.72 -7.97
N PRO A 245 -11.29 -7.88 -9.18
CA PRO A 245 -10.74 -7.26 -10.39
C PRO A 245 -10.70 -5.73 -10.32
N ASP A 246 -9.83 -5.10 -11.12
CA ASP A 246 -9.66 -3.64 -11.11
C ASP A 246 -10.95 -2.88 -11.44
N GLU A 247 -11.82 -3.43 -12.29
CA GLU A 247 -13.11 -2.81 -12.62
C GLU A 247 -14.07 -2.77 -11.42
N ASP A 248 -14.07 -3.81 -10.59
CA ASP A 248 -14.87 -3.86 -9.38
C ASP A 248 -14.26 -2.96 -8.30
N LEU A 249 -12.93 -2.95 -8.14
CA LEU A 249 -12.22 -2.04 -7.25
C LEU A 249 -12.53 -0.58 -7.61
N ALA A 250 -12.47 -0.23 -8.89
CA ALA A 250 -12.83 1.10 -9.39
C ALA A 250 -14.29 1.45 -9.12
N ALA A 251 -15.22 0.48 -9.21
CA ALA A 251 -16.61 0.69 -8.85
C ALA A 251 -16.78 0.99 -7.36
N PHE A 252 -16.05 0.28 -6.47
CA PHE A 252 -16.06 0.57 -5.03
C PHE A 252 -15.54 1.97 -4.73
N TYR A 253 -14.42 2.39 -5.32
CA TYR A 253 -13.93 3.77 -5.16
C TYR A 253 -14.93 4.80 -5.69
N ARG A 254 -15.50 4.60 -6.86
CA ARG A 254 -16.44 5.53 -7.50
C ARG A 254 -17.72 5.76 -6.70
N TRP A 255 -18.14 4.76 -5.94
CA TRP A 255 -19.34 4.79 -5.12
C TRP A 255 -19.06 4.94 -3.61
N ALA A 256 -17.81 5.16 -3.24
CA ALA A 256 -17.45 5.45 -1.87
C ALA A 256 -17.76 6.90 -1.49
N ASP A 257 -18.48 7.08 -0.38
CA ASP A 257 -18.74 8.40 0.21
C ASP A 257 -17.53 8.88 1.02
N ALA A 258 -16.75 7.96 1.60
CA ALA A 258 -15.48 8.22 2.27
C ALA A 258 -14.57 7.00 2.21
N TYR A 259 -13.27 7.23 2.22
CA TYR A 259 -12.24 6.23 2.47
C TYR A 259 -11.75 6.37 3.91
N VAL A 260 -11.72 5.29 4.67
CA VAL A 260 -11.28 5.30 6.07
C VAL A 260 -10.12 4.34 6.27
N SER A 261 -9.03 4.81 6.88
CA SER A 261 -7.90 3.97 7.31
C SER A 261 -7.59 4.19 8.78
N LEU A 262 -7.74 3.13 9.59
CA LEU A 262 -7.38 3.13 11.01
C LEU A 262 -6.09 2.34 11.28
N SER A 263 -5.30 2.12 10.24
CA SER A 263 -4.01 1.40 10.29
C SER A 263 -3.08 2.02 11.33
N GLU A 264 -2.40 1.19 12.12
CA GLU A 264 -1.39 1.64 13.09
C GLU A 264 0.04 1.55 12.54
N HIS A 265 0.21 0.96 11.37
CA HIS A 265 1.51 0.89 10.71
C HIS A 265 1.35 0.80 9.20
N GLU A 266 1.97 1.74 8.50
CA GLU A 266 2.04 1.83 7.04
C GLU A 266 3.42 2.32 6.60
N GLY A 267 3.98 1.69 5.57
CA GLY A 267 5.22 2.15 4.93
C GLY A 267 5.00 3.22 3.85
N PHE A 268 3.80 3.24 3.23
CA PHE A 268 3.39 4.21 2.22
C PHE A 268 1.87 4.37 2.19
N CYS A 269 1.12 3.28 2.09
CA CYS A 269 -0.33 3.23 1.96
C CYS A 269 -0.85 3.69 0.58
N ALA A 270 -0.54 2.95 -0.48
CA ALA A 270 -1.00 3.23 -1.85
C ALA A 270 -2.53 3.48 -1.98
N PRO A 271 -3.42 2.80 -1.23
CA PRO A 271 -4.85 3.07 -1.28
C PRO A 271 -5.26 4.51 -0.95
N LEU A 272 -4.43 5.27 -0.21
CA LEU A 272 -4.68 6.70 0.01
C LEU A 272 -4.53 7.50 -1.29
N VAL A 273 -3.50 7.17 -2.09
CA VAL A 273 -3.29 7.80 -3.40
C VAL A 273 -4.41 7.43 -4.36
N GLU A 274 -4.86 6.17 -4.33
CA GLU A 274 -5.99 5.69 -5.13
C GLU A 274 -7.30 6.41 -4.76
N ALA A 275 -7.58 6.57 -3.46
CA ALA A 275 -8.75 7.30 -2.97
C ALA A 275 -8.72 8.78 -3.39
N MET A 276 -7.55 9.44 -3.25
CA MET A 276 -7.37 10.81 -3.72
C MET A 276 -7.60 10.95 -5.22
N ALA A 277 -7.09 10.01 -6.02
CA ALA A 277 -7.25 10.01 -7.48
C ALA A 277 -8.70 9.72 -7.91
N ALA A 278 -9.47 9.03 -7.09
CA ALA A 278 -10.87 8.70 -7.33
C ALA A 278 -11.85 9.77 -6.79
N ASP A 279 -11.37 10.93 -6.31
CA ASP A 279 -12.19 11.96 -5.65
C ASP A 279 -12.99 11.42 -4.45
N VAL A 280 -12.41 10.51 -3.67
CA VAL A 280 -13.00 10.00 -2.42
C VAL A 280 -12.35 10.70 -1.23
N PRO A 281 -13.11 11.40 -0.38
CA PRO A 281 -12.54 12.09 0.78
C PRO A 281 -11.97 11.07 1.78
N VAL A 282 -10.76 11.35 2.27
CA VAL A 282 -9.99 10.45 3.13
C VAL A 282 -10.04 10.90 4.58
N LEU A 283 -10.39 9.96 5.48
CA LEU A 283 -10.17 10.04 6.91
C LEU A 283 -9.15 8.96 7.31
N ALA A 284 -8.05 9.35 7.97
CA ALA A 284 -7.03 8.38 8.36
C ALA A 284 -6.45 8.65 9.74
N PHE A 285 -6.11 7.57 10.46
CA PHE A 285 -5.32 7.66 11.67
C PHE A 285 -3.86 8.00 11.33
N ALA A 286 -3.29 8.96 12.06
CA ALA A 286 -1.94 9.47 11.81
C ALA A 286 -0.88 8.49 12.32
N ALA A 287 -0.55 7.45 11.54
CA ALA A 287 0.45 6.44 11.89
C ALA A 287 1.39 6.12 10.72
N GLY A 288 2.66 5.84 11.04
CA GLY A 288 3.67 5.49 10.04
C GLY A 288 3.81 6.57 8.96
N ALA A 289 3.76 6.18 7.70
CA ALA A 289 3.86 7.07 6.55
C ALA A 289 2.54 7.75 6.15
N VAL A 290 1.41 7.46 6.81
CA VAL A 290 0.08 8.02 6.45
C VAL A 290 0.09 9.55 6.40
N PRO A 291 0.65 10.29 7.41
CA PRO A 291 0.71 11.75 7.36
C PRO A 291 1.50 12.28 6.16
N GLU A 292 2.60 11.61 5.83
CA GLU A 292 3.45 11.98 4.70
C GLU A 292 2.75 11.71 3.37
N THR A 293 2.12 10.54 3.20
CA THR A 293 1.42 10.20 1.96
C THR A 293 0.26 11.16 1.71
N LEU A 294 -0.51 11.53 2.72
CA LEU A 294 -1.56 12.54 2.57
C LEU A 294 -1.02 13.96 2.38
N GLY A 295 0.12 14.30 2.99
CA GLY A 295 0.72 15.64 2.85
C GLY A 295 -0.21 16.79 3.23
N GLY A 296 -1.10 16.57 4.19
CA GLY A 296 -2.12 17.54 4.62
C GLY A 296 -3.39 17.58 3.76
N ALA A 297 -3.54 16.68 2.78
CA ALA A 297 -4.65 16.72 1.82
C ALA A 297 -5.91 15.96 2.27
N GLY A 298 -5.79 15.03 3.22
CA GLY A 298 -6.91 14.32 3.83
C GLY A 298 -7.20 14.83 5.24
N VAL A 299 -8.14 14.20 5.92
CA VAL A 299 -8.39 14.42 7.34
C VAL A 299 -7.59 13.42 8.16
N LEU A 300 -6.64 13.90 8.94
CA LEU A 300 -5.85 13.11 9.88
C LEU A 300 -6.34 13.33 11.31
N PHE A 301 -6.34 12.28 12.11
CA PHE A 301 -6.63 12.40 13.54
C PHE A 301 -5.63 11.62 14.39
N ALA A 302 -5.35 12.16 15.56
CA ALA A 302 -4.61 11.58 16.68
C ALA A 302 -4.93 12.41 17.93
N PRO A 303 -5.07 11.80 19.13
CA PRO A 303 -4.98 10.35 19.40
C PRO A 303 -6.08 9.55 18.71
N LYS A 304 -6.03 8.19 18.80
CA LYS A 304 -7.03 7.32 18.22
C LYS A 304 -8.32 7.32 19.07
N ASP A 305 -9.10 8.37 18.90
CA ASP A 305 -10.42 8.55 19.50
C ASP A 305 -11.48 8.26 18.43
N LEU A 306 -12.28 7.21 18.65
CA LEU A 306 -13.26 6.76 17.67
C LEU A 306 -14.55 7.60 17.69
N GLU A 307 -14.84 8.34 18.76
CA GLU A 307 -15.95 9.29 18.79
C GLU A 307 -15.62 10.51 17.92
N VAL A 308 -14.41 11.05 18.08
CA VAL A 308 -13.88 12.11 17.19
C VAL A 308 -13.82 11.63 15.73
N ALA A 309 -13.36 10.41 15.50
CA ALA A 309 -13.30 9.84 14.15
C ALA A 309 -14.70 9.71 13.51
N ALA A 310 -15.71 9.32 14.28
CA ALA A 310 -17.10 9.23 13.82
C ALA A 310 -17.68 10.61 13.47
N GLU A 311 -17.39 11.64 14.28
CA GLU A 311 -17.80 13.00 13.99
C GLU A 311 -17.12 13.54 12.72
N LEU A 312 -15.80 13.36 12.58
CA LEU A 312 -15.05 13.76 11.40
C LEU A 312 -15.57 13.05 10.14
N LEU A 313 -15.87 11.75 10.24
CA LEU A 313 -16.46 10.97 9.14
C LEU A 313 -17.84 11.53 8.77
N GLY A 314 -18.67 11.86 9.76
CA GLY A 314 -19.97 12.52 9.54
C GLY A 314 -19.83 13.85 8.80
N ARG A 315 -18.85 14.67 9.18
CA ARG A 315 -18.54 15.92 8.49
C ARG A 315 -18.12 15.70 7.04
N LEU A 316 -17.26 14.72 6.77
CA LEU A 316 -16.83 14.38 5.40
C LEU A 316 -17.99 13.91 4.51
N VAL A 317 -18.99 13.24 5.10
CA VAL A 317 -20.16 12.73 4.37
C VAL A 317 -21.20 13.80 4.14
N TYR A 318 -21.53 14.61 5.17
CA TYR A 318 -22.72 15.47 5.16
C TYR A 318 -22.44 16.97 5.03
N ASP A 319 -21.22 17.43 5.36
CA ASP A 319 -20.85 18.84 5.25
C ASP A 319 -20.15 19.06 3.90
N ARG A 320 -20.90 19.67 2.96
CA ARG A 320 -20.42 19.87 1.59
C ARG A 320 -19.17 20.73 1.53
N ASP A 321 -19.08 21.77 2.34
CA ASP A 321 -17.95 22.70 2.29
C ASP A 321 -16.68 22.04 2.83
N VAL A 322 -16.80 21.24 3.90
CA VAL A 322 -15.70 20.44 4.44
C VAL A 322 -15.26 19.41 3.39
N ARG A 323 -16.21 18.67 2.81
CA ARG A 323 -15.91 17.66 1.77
C ARG A 323 -15.17 18.27 0.58
N GLU A 324 -15.67 19.34 -0.01
CA GLU A 324 -15.04 19.98 -1.18
C GLU A 324 -13.66 20.54 -0.84
N GLY A 325 -13.49 21.15 0.33
CA GLY A 325 -12.18 21.62 0.78
C GLY A 325 -11.14 20.50 0.89
N VAL A 326 -11.53 19.31 1.38
CA VAL A 326 -10.69 18.12 1.45
C VAL A 326 -10.38 17.61 0.05
N LEU A 327 -11.38 17.47 -0.82
CA LEU A 327 -11.20 16.99 -2.20
C LEU A 327 -10.28 17.89 -3.01
N ASP A 328 -10.40 19.20 -2.86
CA ASP A 328 -9.49 20.16 -3.53
C ASP A 328 -8.03 20.00 -3.08
N GLY A 329 -7.82 19.73 -1.80
CA GLY A 329 -6.50 19.39 -1.27
C GLY A 329 -5.97 18.10 -1.90
N GLN A 330 -6.80 17.07 -1.96
CA GLN A 330 -6.46 15.75 -2.49
C GLN A 330 -6.15 15.79 -4.00
N ARG A 331 -6.92 16.52 -4.79
CA ARG A 331 -6.67 16.74 -6.22
C ARG A 331 -5.31 17.38 -6.48
N ARG A 332 -4.89 18.32 -5.64
CA ARG A 332 -3.53 18.88 -5.73
C ARG A 332 -2.47 17.86 -5.34
N ARG A 333 -2.69 17.12 -4.25
CA ARG A 333 -1.71 16.17 -3.71
C ARG A 333 -1.44 14.99 -4.65
N VAL A 334 -2.45 14.47 -5.32
CA VAL A 334 -2.31 13.31 -6.23
C VAL A 334 -1.28 13.58 -7.36
N HIS A 335 -1.10 14.83 -7.77
CA HIS A 335 -0.10 15.21 -8.77
C HIS A 335 1.35 14.93 -8.32
N ASP A 336 1.60 14.86 -7.02
CA ASP A 336 2.95 14.53 -6.51
C ASP A 336 3.31 13.05 -6.76
N PHE A 337 2.32 12.21 -7.02
CA PHE A 337 2.48 10.80 -7.36
C PHE A 337 2.31 10.51 -8.86
N ALA A 338 2.26 11.56 -9.69
CA ALA A 338 2.16 11.40 -11.14
C ALA A 338 3.39 10.65 -11.70
N PRO A 339 3.22 9.77 -12.72
CA PRO A 339 4.32 8.99 -13.30
C PRO A 339 5.55 9.83 -13.68
N ALA A 340 5.35 11.01 -14.23
CA ALA A 340 6.44 11.92 -14.60
C ALA A 340 7.28 12.40 -13.39
N ARG A 341 6.66 12.53 -12.21
CA ARG A 341 7.38 12.86 -10.97
C ARG A 341 8.22 11.69 -10.48
N ILE A 342 7.67 10.50 -10.50
CA ILE A 342 8.37 9.26 -10.13
C ILE A 342 9.53 9.00 -11.09
N GLU A 343 9.33 9.18 -12.40
CA GLU A 343 10.40 9.08 -13.39
C GLU A 343 11.52 10.09 -13.17
N ALA A 344 11.20 11.33 -12.84
CA ALA A 344 12.19 12.34 -12.52
C ALA A 344 13.03 12.00 -11.29
N GLU A 345 12.38 11.41 -10.25
CA GLU A 345 13.08 10.93 -9.05
C GLU A 345 13.98 9.74 -9.37
N LEU A 346 13.49 8.79 -10.16
CA LEU A 346 14.24 7.64 -10.63
C LEU A 346 15.49 8.09 -11.43
N ARG A 347 15.33 9.05 -12.31
CA ARG A 347 16.44 9.65 -13.09
C ARG A 347 17.51 10.25 -12.17
N ARG A 348 17.11 11.08 -11.21
CA ARG A 348 18.04 11.67 -10.20
C ARG A 348 18.74 10.59 -9.39
N THR A 349 18.02 9.54 -9.01
CA THR A 349 18.58 8.40 -8.28
C THR A 349 19.71 7.73 -9.08
N LEU A 350 19.53 7.56 -10.40
CA LEU A 350 20.48 6.88 -11.26
C LEU A 350 21.66 7.76 -11.72
N GLU A 351 21.52 9.09 -11.72
CA GLU A 351 22.64 10.03 -12.08
C GLU A 351 23.89 9.80 -11.23
N GLY A 352 23.75 9.30 -10.02
CA GLY A 352 24.88 8.96 -9.15
C GLY A 352 25.63 7.67 -9.51
N PHE A 353 25.17 6.93 -10.55
CA PHE A 353 25.70 5.62 -10.95
C PHE A 353 26.11 5.56 -12.43
N VAL A 354 26.03 6.67 -13.13
CA VAL A 354 26.42 6.83 -14.55
C VAL A 354 27.84 7.36 -14.65
#